data_2044e6725b6e147ca032f60e3647ee64
#
_entry.id   2044e6725b6e147ca032f60e3647ee64
#
_cell.length_a   1.000
_cell.length_b   1.000
_cell.length_c   1.000
_cell.angle_alpha   90.00
_cell.angle_beta   90.00
_cell.angle_gamma   90.00
#
_symmetry.space_group_name_H-M   'P 1'
#
loop_
_entity.id
_entity.type
_entity.pdbx_description
1 polymer ?
#
loop_
_entity_poly.entity_id
_entity_poly.type
_entity_poly.pdbx_seq_one_letter_code
_entity_poly.pdbx_strand_id
1 'polypeptide(L)'
;MAPRRLLRGLRRSMGGAGLALCVGLASPVAAEVITGARFEGPTTRYGHAILGDGIEFTELVIETEDWANKVRYRVTLPADHVFEDLEPRLWDITDDGAPEVVVIETDMARGGSLAVYDQTGKIAETPHIGRTNRWLAPVGAADLDGDGRIEVAFVDRPHLAKVLRVFEWDGTALVLDMELGGLTNHRIGEDFITGGLRVCGGMPELITADADWSDVMVTRVVGGALQTASLGPFSPAAVEAALACR
;
A
#
# COMPACT_ATOMS: atom_id res chain seq x y z
N MET A 1 -35.35 95.10 7.39
CA MET A 1 -35.70 94.55 6.07
C MET A 1 -34.40 94.13 5.38
N ALA A 2 -34.10 92.84 5.32
CA ALA A 2 -32.92 92.32 4.63
C ALA A 2 -33.33 91.08 3.79
N PRO A 3 -32.89 90.97 2.55
CA PRO A 3 -33.35 89.92 1.66
C PRO A 3 -32.53 88.64 1.84
N ARG A 4 -33.23 87.51 1.81
CA ARG A 4 -32.72 86.12 1.84
C ARG A 4 -31.98 85.82 0.54
N ARG A 5 -30.76 85.29 0.65
CA ARG A 5 -30.01 84.62 -0.46
C ARG A 5 -30.32 83.13 -0.49
N LEU A 6 -30.80 82.65 -1.62
CA LEU A 6 -30.91 81.25 -1.94
C LEU A 6 -29.52 80.65 -2.26
N LEU A 7 -29.12 79.63 -1.55
CA LEU A 7 -27.99 78.77 -1.90
C LEU A 7 -28.48 77.57 -2.71
N ARG A 8 -28.03 77.46 -3.96
CA ARG A 8 -28.21 76.28 -4.82
C ARG A 8 -27.25 75.18 -4.39
N GLY A 9 -27.77 74.06 -3.91
CA GLY A 9 -26.99 72.87 -3.62
C GLY A 9 -26.59 72.16 -4.88
N LEU A 10 -25.29 71.96 -5.06
CA LEU A 10 -24.70 71.12 -6.09
C LEU A 10 -24.81 69.64 -5.61
N ARG A 11 -25.61 68.81 -6.28
CA ARG A 11 -25.62 67.39 -6.08
C ARG A 11 -24.40 66.77 -6.85
N ARG A 12 -23.41 66.27 -6.12
CA ARG A 12 -22.37 65.38 -6.66
C ARG A 12 -22.93 63.95 -6.76
N SER A 13 -23.04 63.45 -7.98
CA SER A 13 -23.27 62.04 -8.25
C SER A 13 -21.97 61.25 -8.00
N MET A 14 -21.92 60.45 -6.94
CA MET A 14 -20.88 59.48 -6.75
C MET A 14 -21.22 58.25 -7.61
N GLY A 15 -20.49 58.07 -8.72
CA GLY A 15 -20.49 56.85 -9.51
C GLY A 15 -19.74 55.77 -8.74
N GLY A 16 -20.44 54.80 -8.22
CA GLY A 16 -19.84 53.58 -7.63
C GLY A 16 -19.35 52.67 -8.76
N ALA A 17 -18.04 52.54 -8.90
CA ALA A 17 -17.45 51.49 -9.71
C ALA A 17 -17.56 50.15 -8.97
N GLY A 18 -18.50 49.34 -9.39
CA GLY A 18 -18.63 47.97 -8.89
C GLY A 18 -17.47 47.09 -9.39
N LEU A 19 -16.59 46.70 -8.50
CA LEU A 19 -15.55 45.72 -8.78
C LEU A 19 -16.21 44.34 -8.84
N ALA A 20 -16.41 43.77 -10.04
CA ALA A 20 -16.87 42.40 -10.20
C ALA A 20 -15.72 41.45 -9.85
N LEU A 21 -15.80 40.79 -8.71
CA LEU A 21 -14.90 39.74 -8.28
C LEU A 21 -15.25 38.47 -9.08
N CYS A 22 -14.52 38.17 -10.17
CA CYS A 22 -14.61 36.90 -10.84
C CYS A 22 -13.95 35.80 -9.95
N VAL A 23 -14.76 35.09 -9.18
CA VAL A 23 -14.33 33.85 -8.53
C VAL A 23 -14.23 32.81 -9.64
N GLY A 24 -13.03 32.56 -10.12
CA GLY A 24 -12.74 31.44 -10.99
C GLY A 24 -12.98 30.15 -10.20
N LEU A 25 -14.01 29.39 -10.56
CA LEU A 25 -14.17 28.02 -10.11
C LEU A 25 -13.05 27.21 -10.77
N ALA A 26 -11.99 26.90 -10.02
CA ALA A 26 -11.05 25.88 -10.42
C ALA A 26 -11.85 24.56 -10.47
N SER A 27 -12.04 24.01 -11.66
CA SER A 27 -12.56 22.64 -11.78
C SER A 27 -11.56 21.72 -11.05
N PRO A 28 -12.02 20.79 -10.20
CA PRO A 28 -11.14 19.78 -9.67
C PRO A 28 -10.52 19.03 -10.85
N VAL A 29 -9.21 19.05 -10.96
CA VAL A 29 -8.48 18.13 -11.82
C VAL A 29 -8.79 16.77 -11.23
N ALA A 30 -9.42 15.87 -12.00
CA ALA A 30 -9.61 14.51 -11.56
C ALA A 30 -8.23 13.94 -11.24
N ALA A 31 -8.06 13.40 -10.04
CA ALA A 31 -6.82 12.76 -9.66
C ALA A 31 -6.56 11.58 -10.60
N GLU A 32 -5.34 11.42 -11.02
CA GLU A 32 -4.89 10.29 -11.81
C GLU A 32 -4.87 9.05 -10.90
N VAL A 33 -5.61 8.00 -11.29
CA VAL A 33 -5.75 6.79 -10.47
C VAL A 33 -4.93 5.67 -11.08
N ILE A 34 -4.18 4.93 -10.25
CA ILE A 34 -3.46 3.73 -10.66
C ILE A 34 -4.48 2.62 -10.93
N THR A 35 -4.45 2.07 -12.15
CA THR A 35 -5.37 1.02 -12.61
C THR A 35 -4.68 -0.31 -12.87
N GLY A 36 -3.35 -0.35 -12.84
CA GLY A 36 -2.58 -1.56 -13.02
C GLY A 36 -1.09 -1.34 -12.82
N ALA A 37 -0.40 -2.44 -12.54
CA ALA A 37 1.05 -2.47 -12.50
C ALA A 37 1.56 -3.84 -12.97
N ARG A 38 2.81 -3.88 -13.45
CA ARG A 38 3.49 -5.13 -13.83
C ARG A 38 4.99 -4.96 -13.76
N PHE A 39 5.67 -6.07 -13.57
CA PHE A 39 7.12 -6.13 -13.69
C PHE A 39 7.56 -6.24 -15.15
N GLU A 40 8.71 -5.64 -15.48
CA GLU A 40 9.43 -5.74 -16.74
C GLU A 40 10.94 -5.86 -16.50
N GLY A 41 11.72 -6.10 -17.56
CA GLY A 41 13.16 -6.24 -17.46
C GLY A 41 13.60 -7.48 -16.65
N PRO A 42 13.24 -8.72 -17.10
CA PRO A 42 13.65 -9.93 -16.40
C PRO A 42 15.16 -10.05 -16.30
N THR A 43 15.65 -10.53 -15.16
CA THR A 43 17.09 -10.63 -14.86
C THR A 43 17.40 -11.83 -14.00
N THR A 44 18.63 -12.37 -14.12
CA THR A 44 19.17 -13.41 -13.27
C THR A 44 20.28 -12.89 -12.34
N ARG A 45 20.38 -11.57 -12.16
CA ARG A 45 21.46 -10.95 -11.38
C ARG A 45 21.40 -11.22 -9.87
N TYR A 46 20.24 -11.72 -9.37
CA TYR A 46 20.07 -12.14 -7.99
C TYR A 46 19.60 -13.61 -7.94
N GLY A 47 20.40 -14.47 -7.36
CA GLY A 47 20.20 -15.92 -7.43
C GLY A 47 19.55 -16.53 -6.18
N HIS A 48 18.59 -15.83 -5.54
CA HIS A 48 17.93 -16.37 -4.35
C HIS A 48 16.93 -17.48 -4.68
N ALA A 49 16.20 -17.36 -5.79
CA ALA A 49 15.27 -18.36 -6.32
C ALA A 49 14.22 -18.83 -5.28
N ILE A 50 13.77 -17.94 -4.41
CA ILE A 50 12.82 -18.26 -3.33
C ILE A 50 11.42 -18.58 -3.87
N LEU A 51 11.06 -18.01 -5.02
CA LEU A 51 9.78 -18.13 -5.70
C LEU A 51 9.71 -19.26 -6.73
N GLY A 52 10.70 -20.16 -6.74
CA GLY A 52 10.70 -21.37 -7.57
C GLY A 52 11.49 -21.26 -8.87
N ASP A 53 11.79 -20.06 -9.34
CA ASP A 53 12.69 -19.80 -10.45
C ASP A 53 13.85 -18.88 -10.05
N GLY A 54 14.74 -18.57 -10.96
CA GLY A 54 15.87 -17.66 -10.73
C GLY A 54 15.74 -16.35 -11.51
N ILE A 55 14.51 -15.96 -11.85
CA ILE A 55 14.23 -14.78 -12.64
C ILE A 55 13.55 -13.73 -11.77
N GLU A 56 14.25 -12.62 -11.57
CA GLU A 56 13.70 -11.45 -10.91
C GLU A 56 13.50 -10.32 -11.95
N PHE A 57 13.01 -9.15 -11.51
CA PHE A 57 12.73 -8.04 -12.41
C PHE A 57 13.48 -6.78 -12.01
N THR A 58 13.74 -5.91 -13.00
CA THR A 58 14.49 -4.66 -12.80
C THR A 58 13.62 -3.42 -13.01
N GLU A 59 12.43 -3.59 -13.53
CA GLU A 59 11.54 -2.49 -13.89
C GLU A 59 10.13 -2.76 -13.38
N LEU A 60 9.48 -1.71 -12.90
CA LEU A 60 8.06 -1.66 -12.57
C LEU A 60 7.38 -0.68 -13.51
N VAL A 61 6.33 -1.11 -14.19
CA VAL A 61 5.48 -0.25 -15.01
C VAL A 61 4.17 -0.06 -14.27
N ILE A 62 3.84 1.20 -13.99
CA ILE A 62 2.60 1.64 -13.35
C ILE A 62 1.70 2.22 -14.43
N GLU A 63 0.48 1.75 -14.54
CA GLU A 63 -0.53 2.24 -15.46
C GLU A 63 -1.56 3.07 -14.69
N THR A 64 -1.81 4.28 -15.16
CA THR A 64 -2.77 5.20 -14.56
C THR A 64 -3.82 5.59 -15.58
N GLU A 65 -4.98 5.99 -15.10
CA GLU A 65 -6.07 6.47 -15.92
C GLU A 65 -6.72 7.71 -15.27
N ASP A 66 -6.92 8.74 -16.06
CA ASP A 66 -7.83 9.84 -15.78
C ASP A 66 -9.01 9.79 -16.78
N TRP A 67 -9.92 10.74 -16.69
CA TRP A 67 -11.11 10.79 -17.56
C TRP A 67 -10.79 10.92 -19.07
N ALA A 68 -9.55 11.26 -19.44
CA ALA A 68 -9.14 11.54 -20.82
C ALA A 68 -7.98 10.67 -21.30
N ASN A 69 -7.09 10.21 -20.42
CA ASN A 69 -5.81 9.61 -20.80
C ASN A 69 -5.49 8.36 -19.97
N LYS A 70 -4.74 7.46 -20.62
CA LYS A 70 -4.00 6.38 -19.96
C LYS A 70 -2.52 6.70 -20.06
N VAL A 71 -1.83 6.73 -18.94
CA VAL A 71 -0.41 7.03 -18.87
C VAL A 71 0.33 5.81 -18.30
N ARG A 72 1.61 5.68 -18.63
CA ARG A 72 2.50 4.66 -18.09
C ARG A 72 3.73 5.31 -17.50
N TYR A 73 3.99 5.01 -16.28
CA TYR A 73 5.20 5.39 -15.57
C TYR A 73 6.11 4.18 -15.45
N ARG A 74 7.41 4.40 -15.58
CA ARG A 74 8.40 3.33 -15.48
C ARG A 74 9.39 3.67 -14.38
N VAL A 75 9.51 2.77 -13.43
CA VAL A 75 10.56 2.78 -12.42
C VAL A 75 11.60 1.76 -12.84
N THR A 76 12.87 2.15 -12.87
CA THR A 76 14.00 1.26 -13.13
C THR A 76 14.88 1.23 -11.89
N LEU A 77 15.12 0.05 -11.34
CA LEU A 77 15.93 -0.14 -10.15
C LEU A 77 17.43 -0.01 -10.45
N PRO A 78 18.22 0.46 -9.48
CA PRO A 78 19.66 0.44 -9.56
C PRO A 78 20.23 -0.98 -9.70
N ALA A 79 21.52 -1.09 -10.08
CA ALA A 79 22.11 -2.37 -10.43
C ALA A 79 22.21 -3.38 -9.28
N ASP A 80 22.13 -2.91 -8.04
CA ASP A 80 22.18 -3.69 -6.80
C ASP A 80 20.82 -4.02 -6.20
N HIS A 81 19.71 -3.71 -6.92
CA HIS A 81 18.34 -4.01 -6.50
C HIS A 81 17.61 -4.85 -7.55
N VAL A 82 16.61 -5.61 -7.11
CA VAL A 82 15.63 -6.33 -7.93
C VAL A 82 14.26 -6.24 -7.30
N PHE A 83 13.21 -6.40 -8.11
CA PHE A 83 11.89 -6.78 -7.62
C PHE A 83 11.87 -8.31 -7.50
N GLU A 84 11.91 -8.80 -6.26
CA GLU A 84 11.86 -10.22 -5.90
C GLU A 84 10.45 -10.55 -5.45
N ASP A 85 9.52 -10.54 -6.41
CA ASP A 85 8.09 -10.64 -6.12
C ASP A 85 7.34 -11.35 -7.24
N LEU A 86 6.19 -11.94 -6.90
CA LEU A 86 5.31 -12.63 -7.84
C LEU A 86 4.57 -11.66 -8.76
N GLU A 87 4.00 -10.62 -8.16
CA GLU A 87 3.24 -9.58 -8.87
C GLU A 87 3.15 -8.30 -8.03
N PRO A 88 3.02 -7.14 -8.67
CA PRO A 88 2.66 -5.90 -7.96
C PRO A 88 1.23 -5.99 -7.42
N ARG A 89 1.00 -5.50 -6.20
CA ARG A 89 -0.31 -5.41 -5.57
C ARG A 89 -0.82 -3.99 -5.59
N LEU A 90 -2.11 -3.81 -5.83
CA LEU A 90 -2.77 -2.50 -5.74
C LEU A 90 -3.51 -2.42 -4.41
N TRP A 91 -2.94 -1.70 -3.45
CA TRP A 91 -3.49 -1.46 -2.12
C TRP A 91 -3.57 0.04 -1.86
N ASP A 92 -4.70 0.50 -1.33
CA ASP A 92 -4.87 1.88 -0.87
C ASP A 92 -4.19 2.03 0.50
N ILE A 93 -2.94 2.50 0.49
CA ILE A 93 -2.10 2.65 1.69
C ILE A 93 -2.29 4.02 2.32
N THR A 94 -2.61 5.02 1.50
CA THR A 94 -2.77 6.40 1.94
C THR A 94 -4.18 6.73 2.41
N ASP A 95 -5.14 5.80 2.21
CA ASP A 95 -6.58 5.92 2.51
C ASP A 95 -7.22 7.14 1.80
N ASP A 96 -6.76 7.42 0.60
CA ASP A 96 -7.31 8.51 -0.23
C ASP A 96 -8.37 8.01 -1.25
N GLY A 97 -8.61 6.71 -1.29
CA GLY A 97 -9.55 6.04 -2.19
C GLY A 97 -8.95 5.63 -3.53
N ALA A 98 -7.64 5.83 -3.74
CA ALA A 98 -6.89 5.38 -4.90
C ALA A 98 -5.75 4.45 -4.45
N PRO A 99 -5.50 3.32 -5.15
CA PRO A 99 -4.48 2.41 -4.71
C PRO A 99 -3.06 2.87 -5.10
N GLU A 100 -2.10 2.56 -4.23
CA GLU A 100 -0.67 2.52 -4.52
C GLU A 100 -0.24 1.14 -5.00
N VAL A 101 0.96 1.06 -5.54
CA VAL A 101 1.60 -0.19 -5.96
C VAL A 101 2.51 -0.69 -4.86
N VAL A 102 2.19 -1.85 -4.28
CA VAL A 102 2.98 -2.50 -3.24
C VAL A 102 3.74 -3.68 -3.82
N VAL A 103 5.05 -3.71 -3.60
CA VAL A 103 5.98 -4.71 -4.13
C VAL A 103 7.03 -5.11 -3.09
N ILE A 104 7.72 -6.23 -3.35
CA ILE A 104 8.93 -6.58 -2.63
C ILE A 104 10.12 -6.11 -3.47
N GLU A 105 10.84 -5.12 -2.94
CA GLU A 105 12.11 -4.65 -3.49
C GLU A 105 13.26 -5.21 -2.66
N THR A 106 14.19 -5.89 -3.30
CA THR A 106 15.34 -6.52 -2.65
C THR A 106 16.62 -5.80 -3.01
N ASP A 107 17.29 -5.24 -2.00
CA ASP A 107 18.73 -4.91 -2.06
C ASP A 107 19.51 -6.21 -1.95
N MET A 108 20.33 -6.51 -2.95
CA MET A 108 21.03 -7.80 -3.05
C MET A 108 21.99 -8.07 -1.88
N ALA A 109 22.42 -7.04 -1.14
CA ALA A 109 23.25 -7.17 0.06
C ALA A 109 22.44 -7.20 1.35
N ARG A 110 21.29 -6.47 1.40
CA ARG A 110 20.50 -6.27 2.61
C ARG A 110 19.19 -7.08 2.65
N GLY A 111 18.81 -7.75 1.56
CA GLY A 111 17.56 -8.51 1.45
C GLY A 111 16.35 -7.64 1.16
N GLY A 112 15.18 -8.25 1.21
CA GLY A 112 13.91 -7.63 0.85
C GLY A 112 13.44 -6.52 1.79
N SER A 113 12.68 -5.60 1.24
CA SER A 113 11.80 -4.65 1.93
C SER A 113 10.44 -4.64 1.23
N LEU A 114 9.37 -4.31 1.95
CA LEU A 114 8.11 -3.98 1.32
C LEU A 114 8.17 -2.51 0.92
N ALA A 115 8.00 -2.23 -0.38
CA ALA A 115 8.09 -0.89 -0.94
C ALA A 115 6.75 -0.47 -1.55
N VAL A 116 6.40 0.80 -1.39
CA VAL A 116 5.17 1.42 -1.88
C VAL A 116 5.53 2.47 -2.92
N TYR A 117 4.88 2.37 -4.08
CA TYR A 117 5.10 3.26 -5.22
C TYR A 117 3.79 3.91 -5.65
N ASP A 118 3.88 5.15 -6.09
CA ASP A 118 2.86 5.84 -6.87
C ASP A 118 3.42 6.26 -8.25
N GLN A 119 2.69 7.08 -8.99
CA GLN A 119 3.11 7.62 -10.29
C GLN A 119 4.33 8.56 -10.18
N THR A 120 4.69 9.03 -9.00
CA THR A 120 5.85 9.90 -8.77
C THR A 120 7.13 9.10 -8.43
N GLY A 121 6.98 7.83 -8.08
CA GLY A 121 8.06 6.91 -7.70
C GLY A 121 7.83 6.21 -6.36
N LYS A 122 8.91 5.82 -5.68
CA LYS A 122 8.81 5.20 -4.36
C LYS A 122 8.45 6.25 -3.30
N ILE A 123 7.32 6.05 -2.61
CA ILE A 123 6.85 6.95 -1.56
C ILE A 123 7.18 6.45 -0.15
N ALA A 124 7.31 5.13 0.03
CA ALA A 124 7.69 4.53 1.31
C ALA A 124 8.35 3.15 1.11
N GLU A 125 9.08 2.72 2.10
CA GLU A 125 9.54 1.33 2.24
C GLU A 125 9.72 0.96 3.71
N THR A 126 9.58 -0.33 4.03
CA THR A 126 9.99 -0.86 5.33
C THR A 126 11.52 -0.98 5.38
N PRO A 127 12.14 -1.06 6.56
CA PRO A 127 13.56 -1.38 6.64
C PRO A 127 13.88 -2.72 5.93
N HIS A 128 14.94 -2.76 5.14
CA HIS A 128 15.45 -4.02 4.62
C HIS A 128 15.77 -5.00 5.75
N ILE A 129 15.63 -6.30 5.50
CA ILE A 129 15.85 -7.34 6.51
C ILE A 129 17.27 -7.32 7.08
N GLY A 130 18.23 -6.75 6.32
CA GLY A 130 19.62 -6.52 6.77
C GLY A 130 20.61 -7.59 6.32
N ARG A 131 20.20 -8.53 5.49
CA ARG A 131 21.07 -9.62 4.99
C ARG A 131 20.63 -10.14 3.63
N THR A 132 21.59 -10.47 2.76
CA THR A 132 21.33 -11.13 1.47
C THR A 132 20.53 -12.42 1.62
N ASN A 133 19.78 -12.80 0.61
CA ASN A 133 18.92 -13.98 0.56
C ASN A 133 17.98 -14.04 1.76
N ARG A 134 17.32 -12.93 2.03
CA ARG A 134 16.24 -12.81 3.01
C ARG A 134 15.07 -12.09 2.37
N TRP A 135 13.93 -12.73 2.47
CA TRP A 135 12.71 -12.33 1.79
C TRP A 135 11.53 -12.25 2.78
N LEU A 136 10.52 -11.54 2.41
CA LEU A 136 9.27 -11.37 3.16
C LEU A 136 8.08 -11.69 2.25
N ALA A 137 6.97 -12.15 2.83
CA ALA A 137 5.78 -12.52 2.09
C ALA A 137 4.59 -11.66 2.53
N PRO A 138 4.08 -10.77 1.66
CA PRO A 138 2.93 -9.91 1.94
C PRO A 138 1.68 -10.72 2.33
N VAL A 139 0.84 -10.14 3.21
CA VAL A 139 -0.45 -10.70 3.61
C VAL A 139 -1.59 -9.80 3.19
N GLY A 140 -1.51 -8.49 3.46
CA GLY A 140 -2.56 -7.55 3.10
C GLY A 140 -2.35 -6.17 3.73
N ALA A 141 -3.24 -5.24 3.37
CA ALA A 141 -3.29 -3.90 3.95
C ALA A 141 -4.73 -3.50 4.23
N ALA A 142 -4.99 -2.94 5.39
CA ALA A 142 -6.27 -2.38 5.83
C ALA A 142 -6.09 -1.65 7.16
N ASP A 143 -7.09 -0.88 7.58
CA ASP A 143 -7.24 -0.42 8.96
C ASP A 143 -7.56 -1.63 9.86
N LEU A 144 -6.50 -2.24 10.44
CA LEU A 144 -6.59 -3.50 11.20
C LEU A 144 -7.10 -3.30 12.63
N ASP A 145 -6.93 -2.11 13.19
CA ASP A 145 -7.28 -1.80 14.59
C ASP A 145 -8.44 -0.81 14.76
N GLY A 146 -8.87 -0.16 13.68
CA GLY A 146 -10.01 0.74 13.64
C GLY A 146 -9.69 2.17 14.01
N ASP A 147 -8.43 2.58 13.91
CA ASP A 147 -7.98 3.95 14.23
C ASP A 147 -8.06 4.91 13.01
N GLY A 148 -8.34 4.38 11.82
CA GLY A 148 -8.48 5.13 10.57
C GLY A 148 -7.16 5.31 9.82
N ARG A 149 -6.11 4.57 10.17
CA ARG A 149 -4.86 4.49 9.41
C ARG A 149 -4.70 3.09 8.82
N ILE A 150 -3.94 3.00 7.76
CA ILE A 150 -3.76 1.72 7.08
C ILE A 150 -2.50 1.03 7.58
N GLU A 151 -2.66 -0.19 8.02
CA GLU A 151 -1.56 -1.10 8.32
C GLU A 151 -1.28 -2.03 7.15
N VAL A 152 0.00 -2.26 6.91
CA VAL A 152 0.52 -3.24 5.94
C VAL A 152 1.11 -4.42 6.69
N ALA A 153 0.62 -5.62 6.40
CA ALA A 153 1.05 -6.84 7.05
C ALA A 153 1.82 -7.76 6.10
N PHE A 154 2.91 -8.34 6.58
CA PHE A 154 3.68 -9.37 5.89
C PHE A 154 4.33 -10.35 6.88
N VAL A 155 4.67 -11.55 6.42
CA VAL A 155 5.49 -12.51 7.19
C VAL A 155 6.96 -12.29 6.84
N ASP A 156 7.74 -11.84 7.81
CA ASP A 156 9.19 -11.71 7.72
C ASP A 156 9.84 -13.09 7.73
N ARG A 157 10.61 -13.38 6.67
CA ARG A 157 11.35 -14.64 6.51
C ARG A 157 10.49 -15.86 6.81
N PRO A 158 9.45 -16.14 6.01
CA PRO A 158 8.47 -17.22 6.28
C PRO A 158 9.09 -18.60 6.45
N HIS A 159 10.30 -18.80 5.95
CA HIS A 159 11.04 -20.06 6.05
C HIS A 159 12.01 -20.11 7.25
N LEU A 160 12.23 -18.99 7.94
CA LEU A 160 13.24 -18.86 9.00
C LEU A 160 12.69 -18.22 10.27
N ALA A 161 12.37 -16.91 10.24
CA ALA A 161 11.92 -16.16 11.39
C ALA A 161 10.45 -16.44 11.70
N LYS A 162 9.61 -16.56 10.66
CA LYS A 162 8.17 -16.83 10.77
C LYS A 162 7.47 -15.83 11.67
N VAL A 163 7.74 -14.54 11.44
CA VAL A 163 7.22 -13.42 12.22
C VAL A 163 6.27 -12.61 11.35
N LEU A 164 5.00 -12.58 11.71
CA LEU A 164 4.06 -11.61 11.16
C LEU A 164 4.44 -10.22 11.68
N ARG A 165 4.67 -9.28 10.77
CA ARG A 165 4.93 -7.88 11.06
C ARG A 165 3.85 -7.01 10.47
N VAL A 166 3.47 -6.00 11.22
CA VAL A 166 2.47 -5.00 10.88
C VAL A 166 3.13 -3.64 10.97
N PHE A 167 3.07 -2.89 9.87
CA PHE A 167 3.59 -1.54 9.77
C PHE A 167 2.44 -0.59 9.49
N GLU A 168 2.32 0.47 10.25
CA GLU A 168 1.33 1.52 10.07
C GLU A 168 1.85 2.60 9.11
N TRP A 169 0.97 3.12 8.26
CA TRP A 169 1.22 4.32 7.47
C TRP A 169 0.97 5.57 8.33
N ASP A 170 2.02 6.31 8.68
CA ASP A 170 1.93 7.53 9.51
C ASP A 170 1.64 8.81 8.71
N GLY A 171 1.39 8.68 7.39
CA GLY A 171 1.23 9.80 6.45
C GLY A 171 2.52 10.16 5.71
N THR A 172 3.67 9.59 6.07
CA THR A 172 4.98 9.85 5.44
C THR A 172 5.86 8.63 5.32
N ALA A 173 5.68 7.63 6.17
CA ALA A 173 6.50 6.43 6.24
C ALA A 173 5.70 5.23 6.77
N LEU A 174 6.23 4.03 6.53
CA LEU A 174 5.79 2.80 7.16
C LEU A 174 6.56 2.60 8.48
N VAL A 175 5.85 2.63 9.60
CA VAL A 175 6.42 2.51 10.94
C VAL A 175 6.02 1.17 11.55
N LEU A 176 6.97 0.40 12.08
CA LEU A 176 6.66 -0.87 12.73
C LEU A 176 5.75 -0.62 13.94
N ASP A 177 4.58 -1.21 13.91
CA ASP A 177 3.56 -1.10 14.95
C ASP A 177 3.49 -2.38 15.80
N MET A 178 3.30 -3.54 15.17
CA MET A 178 3.14 -4.81 15.89
C MET A 178 3.92 -5.95 15.23
N GLU A 179 4.25 -6.97 16.04
CA GLU A 179 4.80 -8.23 15.53
C GLU A 179 4.34 -9.45 16.34
N LEU A 180 4.21 -10.60 15.67
CA LEU A 180 3.81 -11.86 16.27
C LEU A 180 4.55 -13.03 15.62
N GLY A 181 5.29 -13.81 16.40
CA GLY A 181 6.01 -15.00 15.91
C GLY A 181 5.13 -16.23 15.76
N GLY A 182 5.66 -17.23 15.04
CA GLY A 182 5.01 -18.53 14.87
C GLY A 182 4.03 -18.62 13.71
N LEU A 183 4.10 -17.71 12.73
CA LEU A 183 3.23 -17.67 11.56
C LEU A 183 4.05 -17.73 10.27
N THR A 184 3.50 -18.42 9.27
CA THR A 184 4.09 -18.50 7.93
C THR A 184 3.02 -18.45 6.85
N ASN A 185 3.42 -18.13 5.61
CA ASN A 185 2.51 -18.05 4.47
C ASN A 185 3.17 -18.41 3.13
N HIS A 186 4.39 -18.96 3.15
CA HIS A 186 5.07 -19.36 1.92
C HIS A 186 6.06 -20.50 2.17
N ARG A 187 6.15 -21.45 1.23
CA ARG A 187 7.17 -22.51 1.18
C ARG A 187 8.15 -22.23 0.06
N ILE A 188 9.42 -22.54 0.29
CA ILE A 188 10.48 -22.36 -0.73
C ILE A 188 10.08 -23.07 -2.03
N GLY A 189 10.12 -22.33 -3.13
CA GLY A 189 9.84 -22.84 -4.46
C GLY A 189 8.36 -22.81 -4.87
N GLU A 190 7.45 -22.31 -4.02
CA GLU A 190 6.09 -22.00 -4.43
C GLU A 190 6.05 -20.69 -5.22
N ASP A 191 5.24 -20.65 -6.28
CA ASP A 191 4.96 -19.48 -7.11
C ASP A 191 3.69 -18.75 -6.66
N PHE A 192 3.32 -18.90 -5.40
CA PHE A 192 2.18 -18.21 -4.76
C PHE A 192 2.42 -18.02 -3.27
N ILE A 193 1.72 -17.05 -2.69
CA ILE A 193 1.68 -16.78 -1.24
C ILE A 193 0.35 -17.30 -0.69
N THR A 194 0.42 -18.07 0.39
CA THR A 194 -0.74 -18.66 1.04
C THR A 194 -1.40 -17.68 1.99
N GLY A 195 -2.73 -17.61 1.98
CA GLY A 195 -3.51 -16.76 2.87
C GLY A 195 -3.74 -15.36 2.29
N GLY A 196 -3.93 -14.37 3.16
CA GLY A 196 -4.27 -13.03 2.76
C GLY A 196 -5.12 -12.31 3.81
N LEU A 197 -5.70 -11.18 3.42
CA LEU A 197 -6.62 -10.39 4.22
C LEU A 197 -8.06 -10.77 3.89
N ARG A 198 -8.92 -10.83 4.92
CA ARG A 198 -10.38 -10.99 4.78
C ARG A 198 -11.14 -10.04 5.68
N VAL A 199 -12.41 -9.80 5.35
CA VAL A 199 -13.36 -9.08 6.21
C VAL A 199 -14.63 -9.92 6.35
N CYS A 200 -14.86 -10.50 7.53
CA CYS A 200 -15.98 -11.41 7.79
C CYS A 200 -17.05 -10.76 8.70
N GLY A 201 -17.54 -9.59 8.30
CA GLY A 201 -18.59 -8.87 9.03
C GLY A 201 -18.12 -8.11 10.26
N GLY A 202 -16.84 -7.80 10.34
CA GLY A 202 -16.22 -7.04 11.43
C GLY A 202 -14.95 -6.35 10.95
N MET A 203 -13.97 -6.24 11.85
CA MET A 203 -12.64 -5.74 11.51
C MET A 203 -11.92 -6.69 10.55
N PRO A 204 -10.97 -6.18 9.74
CA PRO A 204 -10.14 -7.02 8.88
C PRO A 204 -9.35 -8.06 9.68
N GLU A 205 -9.11 -9.20 9.07
CA GLU A 205 -8.40 -10.34 9.66
C GLU A 205 -7.34 -10.85 8.69
N LEU A 206 -6.20 -11.25 9.22
CA LEU A 206 -5.09 -11.82 8.46
C LEU A 206 -5.14 -13.35 8.53
N ILE A 207 -5.14 -14.01 7.39
CA ILE A 207 -5.13 -15.48 7.26
C ILE A 207 -3.75 -15.92 6.86
N THR A 208 -3.15 -16.81 7.67
CA THR A 208 -1.83 -17.42 7.44
C THR A 208 -1.87 -18.90 7.82
N ALA A 209 -0.72 -19.58 7.80
CA ALA A 209 -0.53 -20.86 8.45
C ALA A 209 0.27 -20.69 9.75
N ASP A 210 0.18 -21.66 10.66
CA ASP A 210 1.12 -21.78 11.77
C ASP A 210 2.53 -22.15 11.28
N ALA A 211 3.53 -22.05 12.15
CA ALA A 211 4.93 -22.27 11.81
C ALA A 211 5.22 -23.63 11.17
N ASP A 212 4.43 -24.65 11.46
CA ASP A 212 4.64 -26.03 11.03
C ASP A 212 3.66 -26.47 9.93
N TRP A 213 2.82 -25.54 9.43
CA TRP A 213 1.81 -25.82 8.43
C TRP A 213 0.77 -26.87 8.88
N SER A 214 0.51 -26.97 10.17
CA SER A 214 -0.49 -27.87 10.72
C SER A 214 -1.89 -27.27 10.73
N ASP A 215 -2.01 -25.96 10.96
CA ASP A 215 -3.29 -25.25 11.07
C ASP A 215 -3.34 -23.99 10.18
N VAL A 216 -4.56 -23.66 9.74
CA VAL A 216 -4.89 -22.36 9.21
C VAL A 216 -5.11 -21.41 10.38
N MET A 217 -4.42 -20.27 10.37
CA MET A 217 -4.46 -19.28 11.44
C MET A 217 -5.21 -18.02 11.02
N VAL A 218 -6.03 -17.50 11.93
CA VAL A 218 -6.60 -16.15 11.83
C VAL A 218 -5.93 -15.25 12.86
N THR A 219 -5.47 -14.09 12.42
CA THR A 219 -4.87 -13.07 13.31
C THR A 219 -5.69 -11.78 13.22
N ARG A 220 -5.95 -11.17 14.37
CA ARG A 220 -6.69 -9.91 14.56
C ARG A 220 -5.91 -8.96 15.44
N VAL A 221 -6.18 -7.67 15.34
CA VAL A 221 -5.78 -6.71 16.35
C VAL A 221 -6.87 -6.63 17.43
N VAL A 222 -6.50 -6.86 18.67
CA VAL A 222 -7.40 -6.77 19.81
C VAL A 222 -6.70 -6.01 20.95
N GLY A 223 -7.23 -4.83 21.27
CA GLY A 223 -6.67 -3.99 22.32
C GLY A 223 -5.24 -3.53 22.06
N GLY A 224 -4.90 -3.25 20.79
CA GLY A 224 -3.56 -2.80 20.37
C GLY A 224 -2.50 -3.92 20.33
N ALA A 225 -2.91 -5.17 20.17
CA ALA A 225 -2.00 -6.31 20.06
C ALA A 225 -2.52 -7.37 19.09
N LEU A 226 -1.62 -8.03 18.38
CA LEU A 226 -1.93 -9.17 17.53
C LEU A 226 -2.33 -10.39 18.36
N GLN A 227 -3.51 -10.93 18.08
CA GLN A 227 -4.01 -12.18 18.63
C GLN A 227 -4.33 -13.16 17.53
N THR A 228 -3.79 -14.38 17.65
CA THR A 228 -4.00 -15.44 16.66
C THR A 228 -4.77 -16.61 17.24
N ALA A 229 -5.57 -17.28 16.37
CA ALA A 229 -6.31 -18.48 16.73
C ALA A 229 -6.30 -19.45 15.54
N SER A 230 -6.36 -20.76 15.83
CA SER A 230 -6.53 -21.79 14.80
C SER A 230 -7.97 -21.79 14.28
N LEU A 231 -8.10 -21.92 12.97
CA LEU A 231 -9.36 -22.21 12.26
C LEU A 231 -9.52 -23.70 11.95
N GLY A 232 -8.51 -24.52 12.28
CA GLY A 232 -8.49 -25.95 12.06
C GLY A 232 -7.34 -26.40 11.13
N PRO A 233 -7.29 -27.70 10.81
CA PRO A 233 -6.18 -28.30 10.07
C PRO A 233 -5.91 -27.63 8.73
N PHE A 234 -4.62 -27.43 8.44
CA PHE A 234 -4.19 -26.80 7.20
C PHE A 234 -4.52 -27.67 5.98
N SER A 235 -5.14 -27.06 4.99
CA SER A 235 -5.20 -27.49 3.61
C SER A 235 -5.45 -26.30 2.69
N PRO A 236 -5.12 -26.35 1.38
CA PRO A 236 -5.45 -25.27 0.45
C PRO A 236 -6.95 -24.93 0.46
N ALA A 237 -7.81 -25.95 0.49
CA ALA A 237 -9.26 -25.75 0.56
C ALA A 237 -9.73 -25.08 1.88
N ALA A 238 -9.03 -25.37 3.01
CA ALA A 238 -9.33 -24.69 4.28
C ALA A 238 -8.92 -23.23 4.24
N VAL A 239 -7.80 -22.88 3.60
CA VAL A 239 -7.37 -21.50 3.40
C VAL A 239 -8.39 -20.73 2.53
N GLU A 240 -8.80 -21.33 1.39
CA GLU A 240 -9.82 -20.71 0.51
C GLU A 240 -11.16 -20.53 1.24
N ALA A 241 -11.59 -21.52 2.03
CA ALA A 241 -12.79 -21.41 2.85
C ALA A 241 -12.66 -20.29 3.91
N ALA A 242 -11.51 -20.22 4.56
CA ALA A 242 -11.22 -19.15 5.52
C ALA A 242 -11.29 -17.77 4.87
N LEU A 243 -10.61 -17.56 3.73
CA LEU A 243 -10.64 -16.29 2.99
C LEU A 243 -12.06 -15.93 2.52
N ALA A 244 -12.88 -16.93 2.19
CA ALA A 244 -14.29 -16.74 1.79
C ALA A 244 -15.26 -16.65 2.98
N CYS A 245 -14.79 -16.51 4.21
CA CYS A 245 -15.62 -16.45 5.45
C CYS A 245 -16.52 -17.71 5.65
N ARG A 246 -16.01 -18.88 5.35
CA ARG A 246 -16.75 -20.17 5.43
C ARG A 246 -16.04 -21.15 6.33
#